data_14f6473f1f16d386bd0aff32d704bdf8
#
_entry.id   14f6473f1f16d386bd0aff32d704bdf8
#
_cell.length_a   1.000
_cell.length_b   1.000
_cell.length_c   1.000
_cell.angle_alpha   90.00
_cell.angle_beta   90.00
_cell.angle_gamma   90.00
#
_symmetry.space_group_name_H-M   'P 1'
#
loop_
_entity.id
_entity.type
_entity.pdbx_description
1 polymer ?
#
loop_
_entity_poly.entity_id
_entity_poly.type
_entity_poly.pdbx_seq_one_letter_code
_entity_poly.pdbx_strand_id
1 'polypeptide(L)'
;MELDKFVNSGFADEAVVGELCLQFQTAEPFPWLVLENFLTENFVDQLVTDFPQQGPDYAKYCLGDDGQIGPNYANSNPQEFPVAFQLLDSLISSDGFLIFLSKITGIPDLQYDPDYFGGGIRESQGQVFLPPHIDFNYHPRTMSHRRLNLLLYLNEDWMEEWGGAIQVHRDPRVHRTDSMVASFPPVLNRCFIFETSERSWHGFNRLVPPPGRSRRAFTVYYYTKDRPDADAVSWHNTEYVEPPLPARFAAGYALTDQDELLLNEAIGRRDGRIDLLYRIRAEADGKYAHVWKEYEYYLNLSRSLRDELDSLGSVAAPAGGDGQIGPQQAPRGSSPFRAIRALRDRVIPLRPIWRRSTGR
;
A
#
# COMPACT_ATOMS: atom_id res chain seq x y z
N MET A 1 5.67 24.71 8.64
CA MET A 1 7.11 24.43 8.91
C MET A 1 7.90 25.04 7.77
N GLU A 2 9.05 25.70 8.05
CA GLU A 2 9.91 26.26 7.00
C GLU A 2 10.69 25.10 6.35
N LEU A 3 10.39 24.83 5.07
CA LEU A 3 10.94 23.69 4.33
C LEU A 3 12.46 23.74 4.20
N ASP A 4 13.01 24.94 4.01
CA ASP A 4 14.44 25.22 3.80
C ASP A 4 15.34 24.91 5.01
N LYS A 5 14.75 24.74 6.20
CA LYS A 5 15.51 24.29 7.38
C LYS A 5 15.85 22.81 7.35
N PHE A 6 15.10 22.02 6.60
CA PHE A 6 15.16 20.55 6.62
C PHE A 6 15.49 19.96 5.25
N VAL A 7 14.96 20.52 4.19
CA VAL A 7 15.21 20.10 2.80
C VAL A 7 16.34 20.95 2.22
N ASN A 8 17.19 20.34 1.44
CA ASN A 8 18.29 21.02 0.77
C ASN A 8 17.76 22.19 -0.08
N SER A 9 18.32 23.38 0.14
CA SER A 9 17.87 24.61 -0.51
C SER A 9 17.97 24.60 -2.04
N GLY A 10 18.80 23.72 -2.62
CA GLY A 10 18.85 23.51 -4.07
C GLY A 10 17.52 23.07 -4.68
N PHE A 11 16.62 22.47 -3.89
CA PHE A 11 15.28 22.08 -4.33
C PHE A 11 14.23 23.21 -4.17
N ALA A 12 14.59 24.39 -3.69
CA ALA A 12 13.70 25.54 -3.60
C ALA A 12 13.66 26.38 -4.89
N ASP A 13 14.60 26.19 -5.82
CA ASP A 13 14.67 26.90 -7.09
C ASP A 13 13.57 26.40 -8.05
N GLU A 14 12.74 27.33 -8.54
CA GLU A 14 11.60 27.00 -9.42
C GLU A 14 12.06 26.35 -10.75
N ALA A 15 13.25 26.69 -11.27
CA ALA A 15 13.78 26.03 -12.47
C ALA A 15 14.16 24.58 -12.17
N VAL A 16 14.81 24.32 -11.02
CA VAL A 16 15.13 22.96 -10.55
C VAL A 16 13.85 22.16 -10.32
N VAL A 17 12.85 22.73 -9.68
CA VAL A 17 11.53 22.09 -9.48
C VAL A 17 10.89 21.72 -10.82
N GLY A 18 10.96 22.59 -11.82
CA GLY A 18 10.45 22.31 -13.16
C GLY A 18 11.18 21.16 -13.86
N GLU A 19 12.51 21.11 -13.73
CA GLU A 19 13.34 20.02 -14.27
C GLU A 19 13.02 18.69 -13.58
N LEU A 20 12.89 18.68 -12.25
CA LEU A 20 12.52 17.49 -11.48
C LEU A 20 11.14 16.96 -11.87
N CYS A 21 10.17 17.87 -12.09
CA CYS A 21 8.84 17.49 -12.56
C CYS A 21 8.90 16.82 -13.94
N LEU A 22 9.67 17.38 -14.87
CA LEU A 22 9.86 16.78 -16.19
C LEU A 22 10.54 15.41 -16.10
N GLN A 23 11.60 15.29 -15.29
CA GLN A 23 12.29 14.02 -15.06
C GLN A 23 11.36 12.96 -14.49
N PHE A 24 10.56 13.31 -13.47
CA PHE A 24 9.58 12.40 -12.88
C PHE A 24 8.58 11.90 -13.91
N GLN A 25 7.95 12.81 -14.65
CA GLN A 25 6.87 12.48 -15.59
C GLN A 25 7.35 11.71 -16.82
N THR A 26 8.60 11.87 -17.22
CA THR A 26 9.17 11.22 -18.41
C THR A 26 9.96 9.95 -18.09
N ALA A 27 10.11 9.62 -16.80
CA ALA A 27 10.82 8.42 -16.39
C ALA A 27 10.06 7.14 -16.82
N GLU A 28 10.80 6.18 -17.35
CA GLU A 28 10.28 4.91 -17.80
C GLU A 28 10.73 3.75 -16.87
N PRO A 29 9.91 2.71 -16.68
CA PRO A 29 8.62 2.38 -17.31
C PRO A 29 7.40 3.00 -16.61
N PHE A 30 7.60 3.75 -15.56
CA PHE A 30 6.60 4.51 -14.80
C PHE A 30 7.27 5.75 -14.19
N PRO A 31 6.54 6.76 -13.72
CA PRO A 31 7.12 7.96 -13.13
C PRO A 31 7.92 7.65 -11.85
N TRP A 32 9.19 8.04 -11.83
CA TRP A 32 10.06 7.97 -10.65
C TRP A 32 11.14 9.06 -10.67
N LEU A 33 11.71 9.35 -9.49
CA LEU A 33 12.74 10.37 -9.31
C LEU A 33 13.71 9.96 -8.20
N VAL A 34 14.97 10.29 -8.37
CA VAL A 34 16.02 10.18 -7.34
C VAL A 34 16.50 11.58 -6.97
N LEU A 35 16.43 11.90 -5.70
CA LEU A 35 16.98 13.14 -5.12
C LEU A 35 18.20 12.78 -4.28
N GLU A 36 19.36 13.26 -4.70
CA GLU A 36 20.59 13.12 -3.93
C GLU A 36 20.71 14.27 -2.93
N ASN A 37 21.28 14.00 -1.75
CA ASN A 37 21.42 14.99 -0.69
C ASN A 37 20.10 15.73 -0.38
N PHE A 38 19.03 14.95 -0.24
CA PHE A 38 17.66 15.43 -0.17
C PHE A 38 17.42 16.35 1.04
N LEU A 39 17.88 15.95 2.22
CA LEU A 39 17.77 16.74 3.45
C LEU A 39 19.03 17.58 3.67
N THR A 40 18.93 18.58 4.53
CA THR A 40 20.12 19.29 5.02
C THR A 40 21.03 18.34 5.80
N GLU A 41 22.34 18.55 5.69
CA GLU A 41 23.36 17.71 6.34
C GLU A 41 23.11 17.54 7.84
N ASN A 42 22.87 18.67 8.54
CA ASN A 42 22.58 18.64 9.98
C ASN A 42 21.34 17.80 10.32
N PHE A 43 20.31 17.78 9.47
CA PHE A 43 19.08 17.04 9.77
C PHE A 43 19.25 15.54 9.48
N VAL A 44 19.95 15.18 8.41
CA VAL A 44 20.21 13.76 8.14
C VAL A 44 21.12 13.14 9.21
N ASP A 45 22.10 13.88 9.73
CA ASP A 45 22.96 13.43 10.84
C ASP A 45 22.15 13.15 12.11
N GLN A 46 21.15 13.99 12.41
CA GLN A 46 20.22 13.73 13.52
C GLN A 46 19.41 12.44 13.30
N LEU A 47 18.91 12.19 12.08
CA LEU A 47 18.17 10.97 11.76
C LEU A 47 19.04 9.72 11.89
N VAL A 48 20.30 9.79 11.46
CA VAL A 48 21.25 8.68 11.60
C VAL A 48 21.56 8.41 13.08
N THR A 49 21.78 9.46 13.87
CA THR A 49 22.06 9.37 15.31
C THR A 49 20.88 8.79 16.09
N ASP A 50 19.67 9.24 15.77
CA ASP A 50 18.43 8.84 16.43
C ASP A 50 17.83 7.53 15.84
N PHE A 51 18.51 6.92 14.86
CA PHE A 51 17.98 5.66 14.29
C PHE A 51 17.87 4.59 15.38
N PRO A 52 16.72 3.89 15.50
CA PRO A 52 16.50 2.90 16.54
C PRO A 52 17.62 1.87 16.62
N GLN A 53 18.21 1.70 17.80
CA GLN A 53 19.26 0.74 18.04
C GLN A 53 18.68 -0.61 18.46
N GLN A 54 19.36 -1.69 18.12
CA GLN A 54 18.97 -3.03 18.57
C GLN A 54 18.98 -3.11 20.09
N GLY A 55 17.86 -3.52 20.66
CA GLY A 55 17.65 -3.62 22.10
C GLY A 55 16.38 -4.41 22.44
N PRO A 56 16.00 -4.52 23.72
CA PRO A 56 14.82 -5.28 24.12
C PRO A 56 13.53 -4.86 23.42
N ASP A 57 13.38 -3.56 23.15
CA ASP A 57 12.20 -3.03 22.45
C ASP A 57 12.26 -3.21 20.94
N TYR A 58 13.46 -3.41 20.38
CA TYR A 58 13.64 -3.61 18.95
C TYR A 58 12.91 -4.87 18.44
N ALA A 59 12.97 -5.95 19.22
CA ALA A 59 12.38 -7.24 18.84
C ALA A 59 10.85 -7.16 18.60
N LYS A 60 10.13 -6.24 19.28
CA LYS A 60 8.68 -6.07 19.10
C LYS A 60 8.30 -5.56 17.70
N TYR A 61 9.24 -4.95 16.98
CA TYR A 61 9.05 -4.40 15.65
C TYR A 61 9.62 -5.27 14.53
N CYS A 62 10.24 -6.41 14.87
CA CYS A 62 10.68 -7.38 13.86
C CYS A 62 9.47 -8.09 13.30
N LEU A 63 9.15 -7.82 12.03
CA LEU A 63 8.03 -8.44 11.33
C LEU A 63 8.53 -9.62 10.50
N GLY A 64 7.77 -10.72 10.52
CA GLY A 64 8.09 -11.91 9.76
C GLY A 64 7.42 -12.01 8.39
N ASP A 65 6.48 -11.10 8.00
CA ASP A 65 5.51 -11.46 6.97
C ASP A 65 5.08 -10.31 6.03
N ASP A 66 5.92 -9.31 5.79
CA ASP A 66 5.63 -8.22 4.84
C ASP A 66 6.10 -8.50 3.39
N GLY A 67 6.34 -9.76 3.08
CA GLY A 67 6.88 -10.22 1.79
C GLY A 67 8.40 -10.18 1.72
N GLN A 68 9.08 -9.68 2.74
CA GLN A 68 10.55 -9.74 2.87
C GLN A 68 10.97 -11.08 3.48
N ILE A 69 12.17 -11.53 3.12
CA ILE A 69 12.75 -12.76 3.63
C ILE A 69 13.90 -12.42 4.55
N GLY A 70 13.80 -12.84 5.81
CA GLY A 70 14.81 -12.61 6.84
C GLY A 70 14.37 -11.58 7.89
N PRO A 71 15.26 -11.24 8.85
CA PRO A 71 14.94 -10.35 9.93
C PRO A 71 14.77 -8.90 9.45
N ASN A 72 13.62 -8.34 9.75
CA ASN A 72 13.27 -6.96 9.42
C ASN A 72 12.71 -6.27 10.65
N TYR A 73 13.12 -5.01 10.82
CA TYR A 73 12.50 -4.09 11.76
C TYR A 73 11.57 -3.15 11.02
N ALA A 74 10.37 -2.92 11.57
CA ALA A 74 9.43 -1.97 11.03
C ALA A 74 8.65 -1.27 12.14
N ASN A 75 8.88 0.02 12.34
CA ASN A 75 8.08 0.85 13.25
C ASN A 75 7.22 1.80 12.42
N SER A 76 5.90 1.59 12.48
CA SER A 76 4.89 2.38 11.78
C SER A 76 4.04 3.22 12.76
N ASN A 77 4.45 3.35 14.03
CA ASN A 77 3.74 4.14 15.02
C ASN A 77 4.46 5.49 15.22
N PRO A 78 3.95 6.62 14.68
CA PRO A 78 4.62 7.91 14.80
C PRO A 78 4.74 8.41 16.23
N GLN A 79 3.90 7.94 17.15
CA GLN A 79 3.98 8.28 18.58
C GLN A 79 5.20 7.62 19.28
N GLU A 80 5.75 6.58 18.69
CA GLU A 80 6.93 5.87 19.19
C GLU A 80 8.19 6.17 18.38
N PHE A 81 8.13 7.12 17.46
CA PHE A 81 9.31 7.56 16.71
C PHE A 81 10.30 8.30 17.61
N PRO A 82 11.62 8.12 17.42
CA PRO A 82 12.65 8.98 18.01
C PRO A 82 12.46 10.45 17.61
N VAL A 83 13.04 11.37 18.37
CA VAL A 83 12.78 12.82 18.23
C VAL A 83 13.06 13.34 16.81
N ALA A 84 14.18 12.95 16.19
CA ALA A 84 14.48 13.38 14.82
C ALA A 84 13.44 12.85 13.81
N PHE A 85 12.92 11.64 14.03
CA PHE A 85 11.87 11.06 13.17
C PHE A 85 10.48 11.69 13.41
N GLN A 86 10.19 12.19 14.62
CA GLN A 86 9.00 13.02 14.86
C GLN A 86 9.08 14.36 14.14
N LEU A 87 10.29 14.95 14.06
CA LEU A 87 10.53 16.15 13.25
C LEU A 87 10.37 15.87 11.75
N LEU A 88 10.89 14.72 11.29
CA LEU A 88 10.70 14.27 9.90
C LEU A 88 9.23 14.07 9.60
N ASP A 89 8.47 13.43 10.48
CA ASP A 89 7.02 13.25 10.37
C ASP A 89 6.29 14.58 10.24
N SER A 90 6.64 15.54 11.11
CA SER A 90 6.09 16.91 11.06
C SER A 90 6.43 17.65 9.76
N LEU A 91 7.62 17.41 9.20
CA LEU A 91 8.04 17.98 7.93
C LEU A 91 7.20 17.41 6.77
N ILE A 92 7.16 16.09 6.64
CA ILE A 92 6.56 15.40 5.48
C ILE A 92 5.02 15.43 5.47
N SER A 93 4.41 15.75 6.63
CA SER A 93 2.96 15.99 6.76
C SER A 93 2.58 17.46 6.55
N SER A 94 3.54 18.39 6.48
CA SER A 94 3.26 19.83 6.36
C SER A 94 2.75 20.21 4.97
N ASP A 95 1.87 21.22 4.91
CA ASP A 95 1.36 21.76 3.65
C ASP A 95 2.48 22.17 2.69
N GLY A 96 3.57 22.78 3.23
CA GLY A 96 4.72 23.18 2.42
C GLY A 96 5.39 22.00 1.72
N PHE A 97 5.51 20.87 2.41
CA PHE A 97 6.08 19.66 1.84
C PHE A 97 5.14 19.00 0.82
N LEU A 98 3.85 18.96 1.10
CA LEU A 98 2.85 18.43 0.17
C LEU A 98 2.79 19.25 -1.13
N ILE A 99 2.87 20.59 -1.02
CA ILE A 99 2.97 21.48 -2.18
C ILE A 99 4.26 21.21 -2.98
N PHE A 100 5.39 21.06 -2.28
CA PHE A 100 6.67 20.72 -2.92
C PHE A 100 6.55 19.39 -3.70
N LEU A 101 6.05 18.31 -3.07
CA LEU A 101 5.82 17.04 -3.73
C LEU A 101 4.90 17.17 -4.95
N SER A 102 3.79 17.91 -4.80
CA SER A 102 2.85 18.13 -5.92
C SER A 102 3.54 18.85 -7.08
N LYS A 103 4.43 19.80 -6.81
CA LYS A 103 5.18 20.52 -7.85
C LYS A 103 6.15 19.61 -8.59
N ILE A 104 6.96 18.79 -7.88
CA ILE A 104 7.98 17.94 -8.51
C ILE A 104 7.40 16.67 -9.15
N THR A 105 6.16 16.30 -8.84
CA THR A 105 5.51 15.11 -9.42
C THR A 105 4.40 15.43 -10.41
N GLY A 106 3.82 16.64 -10.31
CA GLY A 106 2.63 17.02 -11.05
C GLY A 106 1.35 16.37 -10.52
N ILE A 107 1.39 15.69 -9.37
CA ILE A 107 0.21 15.06 -8.75
C ILE A 107 -0.40 16.04 -7.76
N PRO A 108 -1.62 16.57 -8.03
CA PRO A 108 -2.29 17.50 -7.13
C PRO A 108 -2.91 16.80 -5.91
N ASP A 109 -3.25 17.57 -4.90
CA ASP A 109 -4.08 17.18 -3.76
C ASP A 109 -3.54 15.96 -2.97
N LEU A 110 -2.22 15.82 -2.91
CA LEU A 110 -1.57 14.77 -2.15
C LEU A 110 -1.93 14.87 -0.67
N GLN A 111 -2.30 13.75 -0.08
CA GLN A 111 -2.65 13.59 1.32
C GLN A 111 -1.59 12.71 2.01
N TYR A 112 -1.12 13.16 3.16
CA TYR A 112 -0.23 12.41 4.03
C TYR A 112 -0.98 11.25 4.71
N ASP A 113 -0.28 10.15 4.99
CA ASP A 113 -0.80 8.99 5.72
C ASP A 113 -0.38 9.02 7.20
N PRO A 114 -1.25 9.43 8.12
CA PRO A 114 -0.93 9.45 9.56
C PRO A 114 -0.89 8.03 10.19
N ASP A 115 -1.37 7.01 9.49
CA ASP A 115 -1.40 5.64 9.97
C ASP A 115 -0.12 4.86 9.60
N TYR A 116 0.71 5.40 8.71
CA TYR A 116 1.91 4.73 8.18
C TYR A 116 1.63 3.28 7.76
N PHE A 117 0.49 3.02 7.12
CA PHE A 117 0.13 1.67 6.73
C PHE A 117 1.14 1.10 5.73
N GLY A 118 2.01 0.20 6.21
CA GLY A 118 3.13 -0.36 5.44
C GLY A 118 4.37 0.54 5.36
N GLY A 119 4.33 1.76 5.91
CA GLY A 119 5.43 2.72 5.97
C GLY A 119 6.15 2.77 7.32
N GLY A 120 6.90 3.85 7.56
CA GLY A 120 7.63 4.14 8.80
C GLY A 120 9.12 3.87 8.72
N ILE A 121 9.74 3.67 9.89
CA ILE A 121 11.17 3.35 10.03
C ILE A 121 11.38 1.88 9.69
N ARG A 122 12.30 1.61 8.78
CA ARG A 122 12.58 0.27 8.26
C ARG A 122 14.07 -0.07 8.37
N GLU A 123 14.38 -1.28 8.85
CA GLU A 123 15.72 -1.84 8.81
C GLU A 123 15.65 -3.29 8.34
N SER A 124 16.46 -3.63 7.36
CA SER A 124 16.59 -4.98 6.83
C SER A 124 18.01 -5.52 7.08
N GLN A 125 18.11 -6.74 7.58
CA GLN A 125 19.35 -7.39 7.95
C GLN A 125 19.53 -8.74 7.26
N GLY A 126 20.75 -9.26 7.26
CA GLY A 126 21.05 -10.56 6.70
C GLY A 126 20.92 -10.60 5.18
N GLN A 127 20.55 -11.76 4.64
CA GLN A 127 20.46 -11.99 3.19
C GLN A 127 19.04 -11.72 2.64
N VAL A 128 18.45 -10.64 3.07
CA VAL A 128 17.09 -10.23 2.68
C VAL A 128 17.07 -9.70 1.25
N PHE A 129 15.98 -9.91 0.54
CA PHE A 129 15.66 -9.22 -0.70
C PHE A 129 14.14 -9.06 -0.82
N LEU A 130 13.72 -8.17 -1.69
CA LEU A 130 12.30 -7.96 -1.97
C LEU A 130 12.07 -8.22 -3.46
N PRO A 131 11.33 -9.28 -3.82
CA PRO A 131 11.04 -9.59 -5.22
C PRO A 131 10.32 -8.44 -5.91
N PRO A 132 10.41 -8.34 -7.25
CA PRO A 132 9.64 -7.37 -8.01
C PRO A 132 8.15 -7.47 -7.68
N HIS A 133 7.53 -6.33 -7.36
CA HIS A 133 6.12 -6.25 -6.96
C HIS A 133 5.51 -4.92 -7.37
N ILE A 134 4.20 -4.87 -7.44
CA ILE A 134 3.41 -3.65 -7.35
C ILE A 134 2.74 -3.59 -5.98
N ASP A 135 2.60 -2.40 -5.47
CA ASP A 135 2.02 -2.17 -4.15
C ASP A 135 0.48 -2.27 -4.15
N PHE A 136 -0.12 -2.47 -2.97
CA PHE A 136 -1.55 -2.26 -2.79
C PHE A 136 -1.93 -0.84 -3.20
N ASN A 137 -3.12 -0.66 -3.78
CA ASN A 137 -3.50 0.56 -4.48
C ASN A 137 -4.45 1.49 -3.70
N TYR A 138 -5.03 1.06 -2.58
CA TYR A 138 -5.93 1.87 -1.76
C TYR A 138 -5.56 1.81 -0.29
N HIS A 139 -5.69 2.94 0.40
CA HIS A 139 -5.56 2.98 1.85
C HIS A 139 -6.68 2.17 2.51
N PRO A 140 -6.37 1.21 3.41
CA PRO A 140 -7.37 0.24 3.91
C PRO A 140 -8.48 0.86 4.74
N ARG A 141 -8.26 2.04 5.34
CA ARG A 141 -9.23 2.74 6.18
C ARG A 141 -10.01 3.81 5.44
N THR A 142 -9.32 4.66 4.65
CA THR A 142 -9.93 5.81 3.98
C THR A 142 -10.41 5.51 2.57
N MET A 143 -9.95 4.40 1.98
CA MET A 143 -10.16 4.05 0.57
C MET A 143 -9.67 5.11 -0.41
N SER A 144 -8.74 5.96 0.03
CA SER A 144 -8.02 6.89 -0.85
C SER A 144 -7.03 6.13 -1.73
N HIS A 145 -6.82 6.61 -2.95
CA HIS A 145 -5.86 6.02 -3.88
C HIS A 145 -4.42 6.26 -3.44
N ARG A 146 -3.62 5.20 -3.31
CA ARG A 146 -2.19 5.34 -3.12
C ARG A 146 -1.56 5.88 -4.38
N ARG A 147 -0.88 7.02 -4.28
CA ARG A 147 -0.37 7.74 -5.43
C ARG A 147 1.14 7.85 -5.48
N LEU A 148 1.77 7.97 -4.33
CA LEU A 148 3.20 8.26 -4.30
C LEU A 148 3.87 7.52 -3.15
N ASN A 149 5.01 6.92 -3.43
CA ASN A 149 5.94 6.38 -2.44
C ASN A 149 7.15 7.29 -2.34
N LEU A 150 7.59 7.53 -1.11
CA LEU A 150 8.85 8.19 -0.80
C LEU A 150 9.68 7.29 0.10
N LEU A 151 10.91 6.97 -0.32
CA LEU A 151 11.89 6.20 0.43
C LEU A 151 13.12 7.04 0.67
N LEU A 152 13.41 7.38 1.93
CA LEU A 152 14.62 8.06 2.33
C LEU A 152 15.60 7.06 2.92
N TYR A 153 16.81 6.98 2.37
CA TYR A 153 17.85 6.07 2.83
C TYR A 153 18.80 6.74 3.82
N LEU A 154 19.20 5.98 4.85
CA LEU A 154 19.97 6.45 6.00
C LEU A 154 21.21 5.55 6.27
N ASN A 155 21.93 5.21 5.20
CA ASN A 155 23.07 4.29 5.26
C ASN A 155 24.36 5.01 4.91
N GLU A 156 25.18 5.26 5.92
CA GLU A 156 26.52 5.81 5.74
C GLU A 156 27.45 4.77 5.09
N ASP A 157 28.35 5.23 4.23
CA ASP A 157 29.40 4.42 3.60
C ASP A 157 28.89 3.13 2.96
N TRP A 158 27.68 3.17 2.36
CA TRP A 158 27.10 1.99 1.72
C TRP A 158 27.83 1.63 0.47
N MET A 159 28.29 0.39 0.38
CA MET A 159 29.00 -0.13 -0.78
C MET A 159 28.03 -0.88 -1.71
N GLU A 160 28.17 -0.70 -3.01
CA GLU A 160 27.25 -1.28 -4.01
C GLU A 160 27.22 -2.81 -3.96
N GLU A 161 28.34 -3.45 -3.68
CA GLU A 161 28.46 -4.91 -3.55
C GLU A 161 27.68 -5.49 -2.36
N TRP A 162 27.25 -4.66 -1.39
CA TRP A 162 26.38 -5.11 -0.29
C TRP A 162 24.92 -5.31 -0.72
N GLY A 163 24.58 -4.94 -1.96
CA GLY A 163 23.23 -5.09 -2.51
C GLY A 163 22.22 -4.14 -1.88
N GLY A 164 20.95 -4.55 -1.84
CA GLY A 164 19.86 -3.75 -1.25
C GLY A 164 19.44 -2.54 -2.09
N ALA A 165 19.96 -2.42 -3.31
CA ALA A 165 19.60 -1.35 -4.24
C ALA A 165 18.14 -1.46 -4.62
N ILE A 166 17.39 -0.34 -4.55
CA ILE A 166 16.04 -0.26 -5.11
C ILE A 166 16.12 -0.47 -6.62
N GLN A 167 15.29 -1.35 -7.15
CA GLN A 167 15.25 -1.70 -8.56
C GLN A 167 13.92 -1.29 -9.17
N VAL A 168 14.00 -0.69 -10.34
CA VAL A 168 12.87 -0.35 -11.20
C VAL A 168 12.77 -1.39 -12.30
N HIS A 169 11.58 -1.94 -12.51
CA HIS A 169 11.36 -3.02 -13.46
C HIS A 169 10.26 -2.68 -14.47
N ARG A 170 10.39 -3.18 -15.70
CA ARG A 170 9.25 -3.43 -16.58
C ARG A 170 8.42 -4.57 -15.99
N ASP A 171 7.25 -4.85 -16.56
CA ASP A 171 6.42 -5.97 -16.08
C ASP A 171 7.21 -7.30 -16.06
N PRO A 172 7.58 -7.81 -14.88
CA PRO A 172 8.39 -9.03 -14.76
C PRO A 172 7.62 -10.31 -15.10
N ARG A 173 6.29 -10.22 -15.29
CA ARG A 173 5.47 -11.32 -15.79
C ARG A 173 5.72 -11.56 -17.29
N VAL A 174 6.03 -10.50 -18.01
CA VAL A 174 6.37 -10.50 -19.44
C VAL A 174 7.89 -10.59 -19.64
N HIS A 175 8.65 -9.75 -18.94
CA HIS A 175 10.11 -9.65 -19.04
C HIS A 175 10.78 -10.43 -17.90
N ARG A 176 10.66 -11.76 -17.94
CA ARG A 176 11.05 -12.60 -16.78
C ARG A 176 12.55 -12.58 -16.43
N THR A 177 13.43 -12.33 -17.39
CA THR A 177 14.89 -12.40 -17.23
C THR A 177 15.59 -11.06 -17.39
N ASP A 178 14.91 -10.05 -17.94
CA ASP A 178 15.44 -8.75 -18.31
C ASP A 178 14.50 -7.58 -17.93
N SER A 179 13.73 -7.76 -16.86
CA SER A 179 12.77 -6.75 -16.43
C SER A 179 13.41 -5.50 -15.82
N MET A 180 14.58 -5.62 -15.19
CA MET A 180 15.23 -4.50 -14.49
C MET A 180 15.70 -3.43 -15.49
N VAL A 181 15.29 -2.18 -15.23
CA VAL A 181 15.60 -1.00 -16.05
C VAL A 181 16.62 -0.10 -15.36
N ALA A 182 16.49 0.06 -14.05
CA ALA A 182 17.36 0.91 -13.25
C ALA A 182 17.54 0.32 -11.84
N SER A 183 18.65 0.68 -11.19
CA SER A 183 19.00 0.22 -9.85
C SER A 183 19.76 1.31 -9.11
N PHE A 184 19.38 1.61 -7.86
CA PHE A 184 19.95 2.69 -7.06
C PHE A 184 20.34 2.16 -5.67
N PRO A 185 21.63 2.17 -5.32
CA PRO A 185 22.09 1.80 -3.97
C PRO A 185 21.43 2.66 -2.88
N PRO A 186 21.14 2.10 -1.70
CA PRO A 186 20.46 2.79 -0.60
C PRO A 186 21.44 3.69 0.18
N VAL A 187 22.14 4.59 -0.47
CA VAL A 187 23.13 5.47 0.16
C VAL A 187 22.49 6.55 1.02
N LEU A 188 23.28 7.10 1.95
CA LEU A 188 22.84 8.16 2.86
C LEU A 188 22.21 9.34 2.12
N ASN A 189 21.09 9.83 2.65
CA ASN A 189 20.40 11.03 2.17
C ASN A 189 19.93 10.99 0.71
N ARG A 190 19.82 9.78 0.16
CA ARG A 190 19.14 9.56 -1.12
C ARG A 190 17.65 9.36 -0.86
N CYS A 191 16.83 10.15 -1.57
CA CYS A 191 15.39 10.00 -1.55
C CYS A 191 14.92 9.46 -2.91
N PHE A 192 14.26 8.30 -2.90
CA PHE A 192 13.63 7.71 -4.07
C PHE A 192 12.12 7.92 -4.00
N ILE A 193 11.57 8.55 -5.05
CA ILE A 193 10.14 8.87 -5.13
C ILE A 193 9.58 8.22 -6.39
N PHE A 194 8.43 7.58 -6.31
CA PHE A 194 7.77 7.02 -7.50
C PHE A 194 6.25 7.00 -7.38
N GLU A 195 5.58 7.09 -8.54
CA GLU A 195 4.14 6.97 -8.62
C GLU A 195 3.71 5.50 -8.49
N THR A 196 2.78 5.22 -7.59
CA THR A 196 2.17 3.90 -7.43
C THR A 196 1.13 3.66 -8.51
N SER A 197 1.31 2.61 -9.30
CA SER A 197 0.40 2.19 -10.37
C SER A 197 0.55 0.70 -10.67
N GLU A 198 -0.30 0.17 -11.56
CA GLU A 198 -0.22 -1.22 -12.05
C GLU A 198 1.06 -1.52 -12.87
N ARG A 199 1.86 -0.50 -13.14
CA ARG A 199 3.12 -0.60 -13.87
C ARG A 199 4.34 -0.34 -13.00
N SER A 200 4.15 0.09 -11.75
CA SER A 200 5.24 0.50 -10.86
C SER A 200 5.95 -0.71 -10.21
N TRP A 201 6.41 -1.63 -11.04
CA TRP A 201 7.15 -2.81 -10.60
C TRP A 201 8.50 -2.41 -10.04
N HIS A 202 8.69 -2.73 -8.77
CA HIS A 202 9.91 -2.41 -8.05
C HIS A 202 10.25 -3.47 -7.02
N GLY A 203 11.46 -3.45 -6.51
CA GLY A 203 11.95 -4.37 -5.49
C GLY A 203 13.35 -3.98 -5.05
N PHE A 204 14.05 -4.83 -4.33
CA PHE A 204 15.48 -4.66 -4.11
C PHE A 204 16.22 -6.00 -4.15
N ASN A 205 17.45 -5.95 -4.65
CA ASN A 205 18.30 -7.13 -4.76
C ASN A 205 18.80 -7.60 -3.38
N ARG A 206 19.31 -8.84 -3.35
CA ARG A 206 19.77 -9.48 -2.12
C ARG A 206 20.81 -8.65 -1.39
N LEU A 207 20.57 -8.47 -0.09
CA LEU A 207 21.52 -7.87 0.85
C LEU A 207 22.63 -8.87 1.20
N VAL A 208 23.86 -8.41 1.19
CA VAL A 208 25.04 -9.16 1.66
C VAL A 208 26.01 -8.23 2.41
N PRO A 209 25.54 -7.38 3.32
CA PRO A 209 26.41 -6.47 4.04
C PRO A 209 27.28 -7.24 5.03
N PRO A 210 28.44 -6.67 5.42
CA PRO A 210 29.24 -7.24 6.49
C PRO A 210 28.51 -7.22 7.84
N PRO A 211 28.91 -8.03 8.81
CA PRO A 211 28.33 -8.04 10.14
C PRO A 211 28.24 -6.65 10.76
N GLY A 212 27.11 -6.34 11.40
CA GLY A 212 26.84 -5.03 12.02
C GLY A 212 26.37 -3.94 11.06
N ARG A 213 26.25 -4.22 9.77
CA ARG A 213 25.63 -3.32 8.79
C ARG A 213 24.23 -3.81 8.42
N SER A 214 23.35 -2.86 8.17
CA SER A 214 21.95 -3.11 7.79
C SER A 214 21.48 -2.04 6.80
N ARG A 215 20.45 -2.38 6.03
CA ARG A 215 19.79 -1.43 5.12
C ARG A 215 18.70 -0.68 5.88
N ARG A 216 18.91 0.61 6.10
CA ARG A 216 18.04 1.52 6.85
C ARG A 216 17.33 2.46 5.90
N ALA A 217 16.03 2.61 6.09
CA ALA A 217 15.21 3.52 5.30
C ALA A 217 14.06 4.06 6.15
N PHE A 218 13.58 5.23 5.76
CA PHE A 218 12.28 5.74 6.18
C PHE A 218 11.36 5.76 4.96
N THR A 219 10.15 5.22 5.10
CA THR A 219 9.21 5.08 3.99
C THR A 219 7.88 5.73 4.35
N VAL A 220 7.34 6.54 3.43
CA VAL A 220 6.02 7.14 3.59
C VAL A 220 5.25 7.11 2.28
N TYR A 221 3.93 7.02 2.39
CA TYR A 221 3.04 6.96 1.24
C TYR A 221 2.11 8.16 1.23
N TYR A 222 1.82 8.64 0.03
CA TYR A 222 0.86 9.73 -0.16
C TYR A 222 -0.29 9.26 -1.02
N TYR A 223 -1.45 9.79 -0.71
CA TYR A 223 -2.71 9.37 -1.29
C TYR A 223 -3.41 10.55 -1.95
N THR A 224 -4.38 10.27 -2.82
CA THR A 224 -5.36 11.25 -3.29
C THR A 224 -6.75 10.66 -3.14
N LYS A 225 -7.75 11.53 -2.97
CA LYS A 225 -9.14 11.10 -2.91
C LYS A 225 -9.61 10.54 -4.26
N ASP A 226 -9.18 11.19 -5.32
CA ASP A 226 -9.54 10.84 -6.69
C ASP A 226 -8.28 10.50 -7.49
N ARG A 227 -8.42 9.67 -8.51
CA ARG A 227 -7.38 9.31 -9.48
C ARG A 227 -8.00 9.43 -10.88
N PRO A 228 -7.22 9.80 -11.93
CA PRO A 228 -7.73 9.79 -13.31
C PRO A 228 -8.36 8.45 -13.66
N ASP A 229 -9.55 8.45 -14.28
CA ASP A 229 -10.33 7.23 -14.58
C ASP A 229 -9.54 6.21 -15.41
N ALA A 230 -8.65 6.69 -16.30
CA ALA A 230 -7.81 5.83 -17.13
C ALA A 230 -6.83 4.95 -16.30
N ASP A 231 -6.49 5.39 -15.08
CA ASP A 231 -5.55 4.71 -14.18
C ASP A 231 -6.25 4.09 -12.95
N ALA A 232 -7.55 4.28 -12.83
CA ALA A 232 -8.33 3.76 -11.72
C ALA A 232 -8.65 2.27 -11.95
N VAL A 233 -8.14 1.43 -11.07
CA VAL A 233 -8.41 -0.01 -11.06
C VAL A 233 -9.09 -0.42 -9.77
N SER A 234 -9.68 -1.61 -9.76
CA SER A 234 -10.28 -2.17 -8.55
C SER A 234 -9.21 -2.42 -7.47
N TRP A 235 -9.65 -2.47 -6.21
CA TRP A 235 -8.78 -2.75 -5.08
C TRP A 235 -8.02 -4.07 -5.24
N HIS A 236 -6.73 -4.04 -4.93
CA HIS A 236 -5.87 -5.22 -4.82
C HIS A 236 -4.81 -5.05 -3.72
N ASN A 237 -4.33 -6.16 -3.22
CA ASN A 237 -3.16 -6.20 -2.33
C ASN A 237 -1.85 -6.08 -3.14
N THR A 238 -0.72 -5.97 -2.45
CA THR A 238 0.62 -6.08 -3.07
C THR A 238 0.73 -7.37 -3.87
N GLU A 239 1.11 -7.25 -5.14
CA GLU A 239 1.32 -8.37 -6.05
C GLU A 239 2.81 -8.57 -6.31
N TYR A 240 3.30 -9.76 -6.06
CA TYR A 240 4.70 -10.12 -6.22
C TYR A 240 4.92 -11.05 -7.40
N VAL A 241 6.07 -10.91 -8.06
CA VAL A 241 6.54 -11.86 -9.07
C VAL A 241 7.83 -12.51 -8.58
N GLU A 242 7.78 -13.83 -8.38
CA GLU A 242 8.99 -14.56 -8.02
C GLU A 242 9.98 -14.60 -9.18
N PRO A 243 11.28 -14.33 -8.91
CA PRO A 243 12.32 -14.46 -9.92
C PRO A 243 12.33 -15.86 -10.56
N PRO A 244 12.68 -15.96 -11.83
CA PRO A 244 12.89 -17.28 -12.45
C PRO A 244 14.04 -18.00 -11.75
N LEU A 245 14.00 -19.31 -11.75
CA LEU A 245 15.15 -20.12 -11.32
C LEU A 245 16.36 -19.82 -12.22
N PRO A 246 17.59 -19.88 -11.68
CA PRO A 246 18.79 -19.69 -12.47
C PRO A 246 18.81 -20.57 -13.72
N ALA A 247 19.19 -19.98 -14.86
CA ALA A 247 19.19 -20.69 -16.16
C ALA A 247 20.09 -21.93 -16.18
N ARG A 248 21.08 -22.01 -15.26
CA ARG A 248 21.91 -23.20 -15.09
C ARG A 248 21.16 -24.43 -14.58
N PHE A 249 19.96 -24.28 -14.00
CA PHE A 249 19.13 -25.40 -13.57
C PHE A 249 18.43 -26.05 -14.76
N ALA A 250 19.21 -26.68 -15.64
CA ALA A 250 18.75 -27.36 -16.82
C ALA A 250 19.04 -28.86 -16.74
N ALA A 251 18.47 -29.64 -17.66
CA ALA A 251 18.68 -31.07 -17.71
C ALA A 251 20.18 -31.44 -17.75
N GLY A 252 20.59 -32.35 -16.88
CA GLY A 252 21.99 -32.79 -16.75
C GLY A 252 22.89 -31.91 -15.87
N TYR A 253 22.39 -30.79 -15.32
CA TYR A 253 23.12 -30.00 -14.35
C TYR A 253 23.14 -30.69 -12.97
N ALA A 254 24.32 -30.84 -12.39
CA ALA A 254 24.48 -31.37 -11.02
C ALA A 254 24.43 -30.19 -10.02
N LEU A 255 23.46 -30.18 -9.13
CA LEU A 255 23.30 -29.15 -8.12
C LEU A 255 24.50 -29.16 -7.14
N THR A 256 24.97 -27.97 -6.78
CA THR A 256 25.85 -27.78 -5.63
C THR A 256 25.02 -27.57 -4.36
N ASP A 257 25.63 -27.68 -3.18
CA ASP A 257 24.97 -27.39 -1.88
C ASP A 257 24.33 -25.98 -1.87
N GLN A 258 25.00 -25.01 -2.49
CA GLN A 258 24.48 -23.65 -2.61
C GLN A 258 23.27 -23.57 -3.57
N ASP A 259 23.24 -24.36 -4.64
CA ASP A 259 22.10 -24.44 -5.54
C ASP A 259 20.90 -25.10 -4.87
N GLU A 260 21.14 -26.13 -4.06
CA GLU A 260 20.10 -26.78 -3.25
C GLU A 260 19.46 -25.78 -2.28
N LEU A 261 20.27 -24.97 -1.59
CA LEU A 261 19.78 -23.93 -0.71
C LEU A 261 18.92 -22.91 -1.44
N LEU A 262 19.40 -22.40 -2.59
CA LEU A 262 18.65 -21.46 -3.43
C LEU A 262 17.32 -22.03 -3.93
N LEU A 263 17.31 -23.30 -4.31
CA LEU A 263 16.11 -24.00 -4.77
C LEU A 263 15.09 -24.15 -3.64
N ASN A 264 15.55 -24.59 -2.46
CA ASN A 264 14.70 -24.72 -1.28
C ASN A 264 14.11 -23.39 -0.83
N GLU A 265 14.90 -22.30 -0.83
CA GLU A 265 14.41 -20.95 -0.58
C GLU A 265 13.33 -20.54 -1.61
N ALA A 266 13.57 -20.80 -2.90
CA ALA A 266 12.63 -20.41 -3.95
C ALA A 266 11.30 -21.18 -3.85
N ILE A 267 11.36 -22.46 -3.48
CA ILE A 267 10.17 -23.30 -3.23
C ILE A 267 9.44 -22.79 -2.00
N GLY A 268 10.15 -22.61 -0.88
CA GLY A 268 9.56 -22.16 0.39
C GLY A 268 8.85 -20.80 0.26
N ARG A 269 9.40 -19.85 -0.52
CA ARG A 269 8.73 -18.57 -0.81
C ARG A 269 7.43 -18.77 -1.59
N ARG A 270 7.44 -19.64 -2.62
CA ARG A 270 6.24 -19.92 -3.43
C ARG A 270 5.16 -20.59 -2.59
N ASP A 271 5.54 -21.56 -1.78
CA ASP A 271 4.62 -22.28 -0.88
C ASP A 271 4.02 -21.32 0.16
N GLY A 272 4.84 -20.48 0.80
CA GLY A 272 4.38 -19.47 1.76
C GLY A 272 3.39 -18.49 1.13
N ARG A 273 3.60 -18.08 -0.14
CA ARG A 273 2.63 -17.23 -0.86
C ARG A 273 1.33 -17.97 -1.17
N ILE A 274 1.41 -19.23 -1.55
CA ILE A 274 0.23 -20.07 -1.79
C ILE A 274 -0.58 -20.17 -0.50
N ASP A 275 0.06 -20.45 0.63
CA ASP A 275 -0.60 -20.52 1.93
C ASP A 275 -1.24 -19.19 2.34
N LEU A 276 -0.53 -18.06 2.10
CA LEU A 276 -1.08 -16.74 2.35
C LEU A 276 -2.32 -16.47 1.49
N LEU A 277 -2.29 -16.80 0.21
CA LEU A 277 -3.43 -16.63 -0.70
C LEU A 277 -4.62 -17.50 -0.28
N TYR A 278 -4.39 -18.73 0.17
CA TYR A 278 -5.45 -19.57 0.72
C TYR A 278 -6.06 -18.99 2.01
N ARG A 279 -5.23 -18.44 2.90
CA ARG A 279 -5.73 -17.77 4.12
C ARG A 279 -6.59 -16.55 3.78
N ILE A 280 -6.10 -15.67 2.91
CA ILE A 280 -6.84 -14.48 2.46
C ILE A 280 -8.17 -14.89 1.82
N ARG A 281 -8.16 -15.92 0.98
CA ARG A 281 -9.36 -16.45 0.34
C ARG A 281 -10.35 -17.00 1.38
N ALA A 282 -9.89 -17.79 2.33
CA ALA A 282 -10.74 -18.35 3.38
C ALA A 282 -11.38 -17.25 4.25
N GLU A 283 -10.64 -16.18 4.56
CA GLU A 283 -11.18 -15.02 5.26
C GLU A 283 -12.24 -14.28 4.42
N ALA A 284 -11.99 -14.11 3.13
CA ALA A 284 -12.95 -13.50 2.21
C ALA A 284 -14.21 -14.36 2.08
N ASP A 285 -14.06 -15.66 1.87
CA ASP A 285 -15.19 -16.63 1.80
C ASP A 285 -16.01 -16.61 3.10
N GLY A 286 -15.37 -16.52 4.27
CA GLY A 286 -16.04 -16.37 5.57
C GLY A 286 -16.85 -15.07 5.66
N LYS A 287 -16.32 -13.95 5.20
CA LYS A 287 -17.03 -12.66 5.15
C LYS A 287 -18.20 -12.72 4.16
N TYR A 288 -18.03 -13.30 3.00
CA TYR A 288 -19.10 -13.48 2.03
C TYR A 288 -20.20 -14.39 2.54
N ALA A 289 -19.87 -15.48 3.24
CA ALA A 289 -20.85 -16.37 3.85
C ALA A 289 -21.69 -15.66 4.92
N HIS A 290 -21.11 -14.75 5.70
CA HIS A 290 -21.84 -13.94 6.66
C HIS A 290 -22.79 -12.95 5.97
N VAL A 291 -22.30 -12.21 4.97
CA VAL A 291 -23.12 -11.28 4.19
C VAL A 291 -24.27 -12.01 3.48
N TRP A 292 -24.02 -13.23 2.97
CA TRP A 292 -25.07 -14.05 2.34
C TRP A 292 -26.16 -14.46 3.32
N LYS A 293 -25.80 -14.86 4.56
CA LYS A 293 -26.77 -15.17 5.61
C LYS A 293 -27.62 -13.97 6.00
N GLU A 294 -27.01 -12.80 6.09
CA GLU A 294 -27.74 -11.56 6.36
C GLU A 294 -28.69 -11.23 5.20
N TYR A 295 -28.23 -11.36 3.96
CA TYR A 295 -29.07 -11.16 2.78
C TYR A 295 -30.28 -12.10 2.77
N GLU A 296 -30.07 -13.40 3.01
CA GLU A 296 -31.16 -14.38 3.09
C GLU A 296 -32.16 -14.03 4.20
N TYR A 297 -31.66 -13.59 5.38
CA TYR A 297 -32.52 -13.16 6.48
C TYR A 297 -33.41 -11.99 6.06
N TYR A 298 -32.85 -10.94 5.48
CA TYR A 298 -33.62 -9.78 5.04
C TYR A 298 -34.56 -10.08 3.87
N LEU A 299 -34.19 -10.98 2.99
CA LEU A 299 -35.03 -11.44 1.91
C LEU A 299 -36.27 -12.18 2.44
N ASN A 300 -36.08 -13.07 3.41
CA ASN A 300 -37.17 -13.82 4.03
C ASN A 300 -38.09 -12.89 4.85
N LEU A 301 -37.51 -11.94 5.59
CA LEU A 301 -38.28 -10.93 6.33
C LEU A 301 -39.12 -10.08 5.34
N SER A 302 -38.55 -9.65 4.21
CA SER A 302 -39.27 -8.88 3.20
C SER A 302 -40.44 -9.67 2.58
N ARG A 303 -40.26 -10.98 2.37
CA ARG A 303 -41.34 -11.86 1.88
C ARG A 303 -42.44 -12.00 2.91
N SER A 304 -42.10 -12.26 4.18
CA SER A 304 -43.06 -12.37 5.27
C SER A 304 -43.90 -11.09 5.46
N LEU A 305 -43.25 -9.92 5.43
CA LEU A 305 -43.93 -8.63 5.51
C LEU A 305 -44.86 -8.36 4.32
N ARG A 306 -44.51 -8.83 3.14
CA ARG A 306 -45.34 -8.72 1.93
C ARG A 306 -46.58 -9.59 2.07
N ASP A 307 -46.43 -10.85 2.51
CA ASP A 307 -47.54 -11.78 2.72
C ASP A 307 -48.51 -11.24 3.81
N GLU A 308 -47.97 -10.62 4.87
CA GLU A 308 -48.75 -9.98 5.90
C GLU A 308 -49.54 -8.77 5.36
N LEU A 309 -48.92 -7.91 4.56
CA LEU A 309 -49.59 -6.79 3.90
C LEU A 309 -50.71 -7.26 2.96
N ASP A 310 -50.46 -8.30 2.16
CA ASP A 310 -51.45 -8.87 1.25
C ASP A 310 -52.64 -9.48 2.04
N SER A 311 -52.40 -10.10 3.19
CA SER A 311 -53.43 -10.61 4.08
C SER A 311 -54.30 -9.50 4.69
N LEU A 312 -53.71 -8.37 5.06
CA LEU A 312 -54.42 -7.20 5.60
C LEU A 312 -55.20 -6.48 4.48
N GLY A 313 -54.70 -6.43 3.26
CA GLY A 313 -55.37 -5.86 2.10
C GLY A 313 -56.60 -6.66 1.65
N SER A 314 -56.62 -7.98 1.89
CA SER A 314 -57.76 -8.84 1.57
C SER A 314 -58.94 -8.74 2.53
N VAL A 315 -58.71 -8.17 3.75
CA VAL A 315 -59.77 -8.00 4.78
C VAL A 315 -60.54 -6.66 4.58
N ALA A 316 -60.08 -5.73 3.77
CA ALA A 316 -60.64 -4.38 3.61
C ALA A 316 -61.37 -4.15 2.27
N ALA A 317 -62.10 -5.15 1.75
CA ALA A 317 -63.02 -4.92 0.62
C ALA A 317 -64.48 -4.87 1.19
N PRO A 318 -65.09 -3.69 1.34
CA PRO A 318 -66.53 -3.63 1.65
C PRO A 318 -67.31 -4.03 0.39
N ALA A 319 -68.22 -4.95 0.54
CA ALA A 319 -69.18 -5.30 -0.48
C ALA A 319 -70.14 -4.13 -0.77
N GLY A 320 -70.27 -3.78 -2.03
CA GLY A 320 -71.44 -3.09 -2.57
C GLY A 320 -71.25 -1.61 -2.91
N GLY A 321 -71.39 -1.31 -4.19
CA GLY A 321 -71.64 0.06 -4.70
C GLY A 321 -71.24 0.23 -6.15
N ASP A 322 -72.17 -0.04 -7.09
CA ASP A 322 -72.05 0.33 -8.50
C ASP A 322 -71.84 1.85 -8.65
N GLY A 323 -70.75 2.25 -9.19
CA GLY A 323 -70.44 3.62 -9.52
C GLY A 323 -69.31 3.67 -10.53
N GLN A 324 -69.64 3.86 -11.83
CA GLN A 324 -68.72 4.13 -12.92
C GLN A 324 -67.93 5.40 -12.61
N ILE A 325 -66.60 5.27 -12.47
CA ILE A 325 -65.68 6.37 -12.56
C ILE A 325 -64.52 5.95 -13.51
N GLY A 326 -64.31 6.77 -14.53
CA GLY A 326 -63.35 6.57 -15.57
C GLY A 326 -61.87 6.59 -15.10
N PRO A 327 -60.93 6.26 -15.96
CA PRO A 327 -59.55 6.01 -15.56
C PRO A 327 -58.84 7.30 -15.12
N GLN A 328 -58.61 7.47 -13.84
CA GLN A 328 -57.66 8.45 -13.31
C GLN A 328 -56.28 7.86 -13.30
N GLN A 329 -55.36 8.60 -13.87
CA GLN A 329 -53.94 8.29 -13.97
C GLN A 329 -53.35 8.06 -12.57
N ALA A 330 -52.69 6.92 -12.38
CA ALA A 330 -51.88 6.62 -11.23
C ALA A 330 -50.71 7.61 -11.10
N PRO A 331 -50.38 8.11 -9.91
CA PRO A 331 -49.21 8.96 -9.72
C PRO A 331 -47.93 8.17 -9.97
N ARG A 332 -47.12 8.66 -10.90
CA ARG A 332 -45.76 8.17 -11.15
C ARG A 332 -44.92 8.42 -9.93
N GLY A 333 -44.32 7.35 -9.42
CA GLY A 333 -43.04 7.44 -8.73
C GLY A 333 -43.00 7.16 -7.23
N SER A 334 -42.68 5.95 -6.95
CA SER A 334 -41.68 5.62 -5.88
C SER A 334 -41.09 4.25 -6.22
N SER A 335 -39.91 4.30 -6.84
CA SER A 335 -39.09 3.11 -7.06
C SER A 335 -38.80 2.46 -5.69
N PRO A 336 -39.00 1.14 -5.54
CA PRO A 336 -38.67 0.41 -4.29
C PRO A 336 -37.21 0.61 -3.86
N PHE A 337 -36.35 1.00 -4.77
CA PHE A 337 -34.94 1.34 -4.47
C PHE A 337 -34.74 2.61 -3.63
N ARG A 338 -35.71 3.55 -3.60
CA ARG A 338 -35.63 4.74 -2.72
C ARG A 338 -35.93 4.40 -1.25
N ALA A 339 -36.86 3.49 -1.01
CA ALA A 339 -37.18 3.04 0.34
C ALA A 339 -36.03 2.21 0.95
N ILE A 340 -35.39 1.37 0.14
CA ILE A 340 -34.22 0.57 0.54
C ILE A 340 -33.02 1.49 0.86
N ARG A 341 -32.81 2.57 0.12
CA ARG A 341 -31.74 3.54 0.37
C ARG A 341 -31.97 4.32 1.68
N ALA A 342 -33.21 4.70 1.98
CA ALA A 342 -33.57 5.39 3.21
C ALA A 342 -33.48 4.50 4.47
N LEU A 343 -33.72 3.20 4.31
CA LEU A 343 -33.52 2.20 5.38
C LEU A 343 -32.03 1.91 5.62
N ARG A 344 -31.21 1.83 4.57
CA ARG A 344 -29.76 1.65 4.68
C ARG A 344 -29.12 2.78 5.49
N ASP A 345 -29.52 4.01 5.29
CA ASP A 345 -28.95 5.18 5.95
C ASP A 345 -29.43 5.40 7.39
N ARG A 346 -30.48 4.66 7.80
CA ARG A 346 -31.03 4.70 9.17
C ARG A 346 -30.64 3.52 10.09
N VAL A 347 -30.22 2.39 9.51
CA VAL A 347 -30.11 1.12 10.27
C VAL A 347 -28.66 0.60 10.39
N ILE A 348 -27.71 1.14 9.66
CA ILE A 348 -26.31 0.72 9.75
C ILE A 348 -25.42 1.90 10.15
N PRO A 349 -25.19 2.12 11.46
CA PRO A 349 -23.96 2.81 11.84
C PRO A 349 -22.82 1.83 11.56
N LEU A 350 -22.06 2.09 10.50
CA LEU A 350 -20.79 1.42 10.23
C LEU A 350 -19.86 1.68 11.42
N ARG A 351 -19.90 0.81 12.42
CA ARG A 351 -18.83 0.74 13.42
C ARG A 351 -17.67 -0.02 12.77
N PRO A 352 -16.45 0.51 12.80
CA PRO A 352 -15.29 -0.22 12.28
C PRO A 352 -15.06 -1.45 13.15
N ILE A 353 -15.18 -2.64 12.54
CA ILE A 353 -14.85 -3.93 13.17
C ILE A 353 -13.33 -4.10 13.07
N TRP A 354 -12.58 -3.30 13.81
CA TRP A 354 -11.21 -3.61 14.17
C TRP A 354 -11.03 -3.36 15.66
N ARG A 355 -11.41 -4.35 16.49
CA ARG A 355 -10.88 -4.44 17.83
C ARG A 355 -9.59 -5.26 17.76
N ARG A 356 -8.50 -4.63 18.17
CA ARG A 356 -7.26 -5.29 18.55
C ARG A 356 -7.61 -6.41 19.52
N SER A 357 -7.23 -7.64 19.22
CA SER A 357 -7.13 -8.69 20.23
C SER A 357 -5.92 -8.37 21.10
N THR A 358 -6.16 -7.63 22.17
CA THR A 358 -5.23 -7.60 23.30
C THR A 358 -5.57 -8.82 24.16
N GLY A 359 -4.59 -9.65 24.40
CA GLY A 359 -4.61 -10.40 25.65
C GLY A 359 -4.46 -11.90 25.58
N ARG A 360 -3.44 -12.29 25.97
CA ARG A 360 -2.80 -13.27 26.88
C ARG A 360 -1.92 -14.26 26.18
#